data_116771098d721363a578ccb373c297b2
#
_entry.id   116771098d721363a578ccb373c297b2
#
_cell.length_a   1.000
_cell.length_b   1.000
_cell.length_c   1.000
_cell.angle_alpha   90.00
_cell.angle_beta   90.00
_cell.angle_gamma   90.00
#
_symmetry.space_group_name_H-M   'P 1'
#
loop_
_entity.id
_entity.type
_entity.pdbx_description
1 polymer ?
#
loop_
_entity_poly.entity_id
_entity_poly.type
_entity_poly.pdbx_seq_one_letter_code
_entity_poly.pdbx_strand_id
1 'polypeptide(L)'
;MSSPIQELVKDIKNLQPVPAVINQILEIIDSPDSSMEQIAQIIQYDPAITASVLRTCNSVYFGLKTPAESIKDAITMLGMEQLIEIVLMKSGAKALSGKQEGYGLQEGAMWKYSVSSALIAKQIAVKLSLENKNTIFTAALLKDIGKTVLDRFVQDSFEKISALVVDRNYSFREAEKKIIGVDHAELGGMIAKIWKFSPRMVNIIRHHHLADVSMIKNKEIAAVYLADCICM
;
A
#
# COMPACT_ATOMS: atom_id res chain seq x y z
N MET A 1 31.63 -12.05 -1.64
CA MET A 1 30.28 -11.81 -2.19
C MET A 1 29.34 -11.65 -1.02
N SER A 2 28.64 -10.53 -0.93
CA SER A 2 27.58 -10.35 0.08
C SER A 2 26.46 -11.38 -0.11
N SER A 3 25.87 -11.88 0.97
CA SER A 3 24.73 -12.80 0.83
C SER A 3 23.52 -12.02 0.26
N PRO A 4 22.61 -12.68 -0.49
CA PRO A 4 21.39 -12.03 -1.00
C PRO A 4 20.61 -11.28 0.09
N ILE A 5 20.60 -11.81 1.30
CA ILE A 5 19.95 -11.19 2.47
C ILE A 5 20.64 -9.87 2.87
N GLN A 6 21.97 -9.79 2.79
CA GLN A 6 22.70 -8.55 3.11
C GLN A 6 22.42 -7.45 2.08
N GLU A 7 22.29 -7.81 0.82
CA GLU A 7 21.90 -6.87 -0.25
C GLU A 7 20.47 -6.41 -0.08
N LEU A 8 19.54 -7.33 0.21
CA LEU A 8 18.15 -6.99 0.54
C LEU A 8 18.03 -5.99 1.70
N VAL A 9 18.79 -6.21 2.78
CA VAL A 9 18.82 -5.28 3.93
C VAL A 9 19.32 -3.90 3.54
N LYS A 10 20.32 -3.84 2.64
CA LYS A 10 20.82 -2.57 2.12
C LYS A 10 19.78 -1.86 1.24
N ASP A 11 19.10 -2.60 0.36
CA ASP A 11 18.09 -2.05 -0.52
C ASP A 11 16.86 -1.56 0.28
N ILE A 12 16.46 -2.27 1.34
CA ILE A 12 15.41 -1.79 2.26
C ILE A 12 15.79 -0.45 2.91
N LYS A 13 17.04 -0.30 3.34
CA LYS A 13 17.53 0.96 3.96
C LYS A 13 17.57 2.13 2.97
N ASN A 14 17.76 1.83 1.69
CA ASN A 14 17.79 2.82 0.61
C ASN A 14 16.40 3.12 0.02
N LEU A 15 15.37 2.34 0.35
CA LEU A 15 14.01 2.66 -0.01
C LEU A 15 13.64 4.04 0.54
N GLN A 16 13.16 4.90 -0.36
CA GLN A 16 12.61 6.17 0.09
C GLN A 16 11.42 5.87 1.01
N PRO A 17 11.46 6.34 2.26
CA PRO A 17 10.34 6.13 3.17
C PRO A 17 9.08 6.75 2.55
N VAL A 18 7.95 6.16 2.85
CA VAL A 18 6.66 6.82 2.63
C VAL A 18 6.74 8.22 3.27
N PRO A 19 6.30 9.28 2.58
CA PRO A 19 6.38 10.63 3.12
C PRO A 19 5.90 10.69 4.56
N ALA A 20 6.63 11.41 5.42
CA ALA A 20 6.33 11.50 6.85
C ALA A 20 4.87 11.90 7.12
N VAL A 21 4.27 12.65 6.21
CA VAL A 21 2.87 13.06 6.23
C VAL A 21 1.91 11.87 6.32
N ILE A 22 2.22 10.73 5.69
CA ILE A 22 1.36 9.53 5.78
C ILE A 22 1.38 8.96 7.19
N ASN A 23 2.58 8.82 7.79
CA ASN A 23 2.67 8.32 9.17
C ASN A 23 1.90 9.21 10.14
N GLN A 24 2.06 10.53 10.02
CA GLN A 24 1.35 11.50 10.83
C GLN A 24 -0.17 11.42 10.65
N ILE A 25 -0.64 11.28 9.41
CA ILE A 25 -2.08 11.12 9.13
C ILE A 25 -2.61 9.81 9.72
N LEU A 26 -1.88 8.69 9.55
CA LEU A 26 -2.30 7.40 10.08
C LEU A 26 -2.35 7.37 11.62
N GLU A 27 -1.37 8.00 12.29
CA GLU A 27 -1.36 8.13 13.76
C GLU A 27 -2.58 8.93 14.27
N ILE A 28 -2.97 9.98 13.54
CA ILE A 28 -4.11 10.81 13.91
C ILE A 28 -5.43 10.09 13.63
N ILE A 29 -5.58 9.43 12.47
CA ILE A 29 -6.83 8.75 12.09
C ILE A 29 -7.22 7.66 13.11
N ASP A 30 -6.24 6.95 13.65
CA ASP A 30 -6.47 5.88 14.63
C ASP A 30 -6.67 6.44 16.05
N SER A 31 -6.56 7.77 16.26
CA SER A 31 -6.78 8.42 17.56
C SER A 31 -8.25 8.80 17.74
N PRO A 32 -8.87 8.49 18.90
CA PRO A 32 -10.24 8.92 19.22
C PRO A 32 -10.42 10.44 19.26
N ASP A 33 -9.34 11.19 19.55
CA ASP A 33 -9.33 12.65 19.69
C ASP A 33 -8.92 13.35 18.37
N SER A 34 -8.95 12.66 17.25
CA SER A 34 -8.55 13.22 15.96
C SER A 34 -9.46 14.36 15.52
N SER A 35 -8.88 15.52 15.18
CA SER A 35 -9.61 16.63 14.60
C SER A 35 -9.31 16.84 13.13
N MET A 36 -10.32 17.37 12.43
CA MET A 36 -10.18 17.74 11.01
C MET A 36 -9.10 18.82 10.80
N GLU A 37 -8.95 19.71 11.79
CA GLU A 37 -7.96 20.77 11.79
C GLU A 37 -6.53 20.24 11.82
N GLN A 38 -6.27 19.21 12.63
CA GLN A 38 -4.93 18.59 12.71
C GLN A 38 -4.52 17.98 11.38
N ILE A 39 -5.40 17.22 10.73
CA ILE A 39 -5.12 16.60 9.42
C ILE A 39 -4.94 17.68 8.36
N ALA A 40 -5.79 18.72 8.35
CA ALA A 40 -5.67 19.84 7.43
C ALA A 40 -4.32 20.54 7.56
N GLN A 41 -3.87 20.81 8.81
CA GLN A 41 -2.57 21.42 9.07
C GLN A 41 -1.42 20.59 8.53
N ILE A 42 -1.40 19.28 8.79
CA ILE A 42 -0.34 18.38 8.30
C ILE A 42 -0.25 18.44 6.77
N ILE A 43 -1.39 18.40 6.08
CA ILE A 43 -1.42 18.44 4.62
C ILE A 43 -0.94 19.80 4.09
N GLN A 44 -1.35 20.92 4.72
CA GLN A 44 -1.00 22.28 4.31
C GLN A 44 0.50 22.57 4.39
N TYR A 45 1.22 21.91 5.31
CA TYR A 45 2.66 22.10 5.44
C TYR A 45 3.50 21.40 4.35
N ASP A 46 2.87 20.56 3.52
CA ASP A 46 3.52 19.97 2.34
C ASP A 46 2.94 20.60 1.05
N PRO A 47 3.67 21.54 0.41
CA PRO A 47 3.18 22.21 -0.79
C PRO A 47 2.89 21.27 -1.96
N ALA A 48 3.66 20.19 -2.11
CA ALA A 48 3.51 19.22 -3.20
C ALA A 48 2.24 18.39 -3.02
N ILE A 49 1.98 17.94 -1.80
CA ILE A 49 0.76 17.20 -1.45
C ILE A 49 -0.44 18.14 -1.57
N THR A 50 -0.39 19.34 -1.01
CA THR A 50 -1.46 20.34 -1.11
C THR A 50 -1.85 20.61 -2.56
N ALA A 51 -0.88 20.91 -3.43
CA ALA A 51 -1.14 21.17 -4.85
C ALA A 51 -1.72 19.94 -5.56
N SER A 52 -1.24 18.75 -5.23
CA SER A 52 -1.72 17.50 -5.81
C SER A 52 -3.14 17.17 -5.38
N VAL A 53 -3.46 17.38 -4.10
CA VAL A 53 -4.81 17.20 -3.53
C VAL A 53 -5.78 18.16 -4.19
N LEU A 54 -5.50 19.47 -4.22
CA LEU A 54 -6.38 20.46 -4.82
C LEU A 54 -6.63 20.19 -6.31
N ARG A 55 -5.60 19.83 -7.07
CA ARG A 55 -5.75 19.43 -8.47
C ARG A 55 -6.66 18.22 -8.64
N THR A 56 -6.54 17.23 -7.76
CA THR A 56 -7.38 16.03 -7.80
C THR A 56 -8.82 16.34 -7.43
N CYS A 57 -9.05 17.12 -6.35
CA CYS A 57 -10.37 17.57 -5.93
C CYS A 57 -11.09 18.37 -7.05
N ASN A 58 -10.36 19.23 -7.75
CA ASN A 58 -10.89 20.06 -8.82
C ASN A 58 -10.98 19.35 -10.18
N SER A 59 -10.69 18.05 -10.22
CA SER A 59 -10.85 17.28 -11.45
C SER A 59 -12.33 17.02 -11.77
N VAL A 60 -12.60 16.73 -13.03
CA VAL A 60 -13.95 16.39 -13.52
C VAL A 60 -14.56 15.21 -12.76
N TYR A 61 -13.72 14.31 -12.24
CA TYR A 61 -14.16 13.14 -11.47
C TYR A 61 -15.02 13.50 -10.25
N PHE A 62 -14.66 14.57 -9.52
CA PHE A 62 -15.41 15.00 -8.34
C PHE A 62 -16.55 15.98 -8.67
N GLY A 63 -16.56 16.57 -9.85
CA GLY A 63 -17.66 17.40 -10.35
C GLY A 63 -18.03 18.58 -9.44
N LEU A 64 -17.05 19.17 -8.76
CA LEU A 64 -17.29 20.31 -7.87
C LEU A 64 -17.85 21.49 -8.66
N LYS A 65 -18.91 22.12 -8.15
CA LYS A 65 -19.52 23.32 -8.78
C LYS A 65 -18.60 24.53 -8.71
N THR A 66 -17.85 24.66 -7.65
CA THR A 66 -16.81 25.69 -7.44
C THR A 66 -15.50 25.00 -7.11
N PRO A 67 -14.36 25.47 -7.65
CA PRO A 67 -13.08 24.90 -7.31
C PRO A 67 -12.76 25.05 -5.82
N ALA A 68 -12.15 24.03 -5.24
CA ALA A 68 -11.55 24.09 -3.91
C ALA A 68 -10.24 24.91 -4.01
N GLU A 69 -10.08 25.95 -3.23
CA GLU A 69 -8.90 26.82 -3.20
C GLU A 69 -7.98 26.52 -2.00
N SER A 70 -8.51 25.78 -1.03
CA SER A 70 -7.79 25.38 0.19
C SER A 70 -8.08 23.92 0.57
N ILE A 71 -7.22 23.34 1.42
CA ILE A 71 -7.47 22.02 2.01
C ILE A 71 -8.76 22.03 2.85
N LYS A 72 -9.06 23.14 3.50
CA LYS A 72 -10.31 23.32 4.24
C LYS A 72 -11.54 23.26 3.33
N ASP A 73 -11.47 23.87 2.15
CA ASP A 73 -12.55 23.77 1.15
C ASP A 73 -12.70 22.34 0.65
N ALA A 74 -11.59 21.67 0.35
CA ALA A 74 -11.59 20.28 -0.06
C ALA A 74 -12.25 19.36 0.99
N ILE A 75 -11.95 19.58 2.27
CA ILE A 75 -12.60 18.85 3.38
C ILE A 75 -14.10 19.14 3.42
N THR A 76 -14.47 20.38 3.29
CA THR A 76 -15.89 20.79 3.34
C THR A 76 -16.69 20.20 2.19
N MET A 77 -16.11 20.13 1.00
CA MET A 77 -16.77 19.69 -0.23
C MET A 77 -16.79 18.17 -0.41
N LEU A 78 -15.70 17.50 -0.07
CA LEU A 78 -15.51 16.05 -0.27
C LEU A 78 -15.62 15.21 0.99
N GLY A 79 -15.46 15.85 2.15
CA GLY A 79 -15.33 15.16 3.43
C GLY A 79 -13.90 14.72 3.73
N MET A 80 -13.63 14.48 5.01
CA MET A 80 -12.31 14.11 5.51
C MET A 80 -11.83 12.77 4.97
N GLU A 81 -12.70 11.76 4.95
CA GLU A 81 -12.35 10.42 4.48
C GLU A 81 -11.83 10.42 3.05
N GLN A 82 -12.53 11.12 2.16
CA GLN A 82 -12.14 11.22 0.75
C GLN A 82 -10.82 11.97 0.56
N LEU A 83 -10.62 13.02 1.37
CA LEU A 83 -9.36 13.76 1.36
C LEU A 83 -8.18 12.86 1.75
N ILE A 84 -8.32 12.08 2.82
CA ILE A 84 -7.30 11.14 3.31
C ILE A 84 -6.95 10.13 2.22
N GLU A 85 -7.94 9.54 1.56
CA GLU A 85 -7.70 8.61 0.44
C GLU A 85 -6.87 9.26 -0.67
N ILE A 86 -7.22 10.48 -1.07
CA ILE A 86 -6.49 11.23 -2.10
C ILE A 86 -5.03 11.44 -1.68
N VAL A 87 -4.80 11.82 -0.42
CA VAL A 87 -3.43 12.02 0.10
C VAL A 87 -2.65 10.72 0.09
N LEU A 88 -3.23 9.64 0.61
CA LEU A 88 -2.59 8.33 0.66
C LEU A 88 -2.28 7.80 -0.74
N MET A 89 -3.23 7.89 -1.67
CA MET A 89 -3.01 7.51 -3.06
C MET A 89 -1.88 8.32 -3.69
N LYS A 90 -1.87 9.64 -3.57
CA LYS A 90 -0.84 10.48 -4.18
C LYS A 90 0.54 10.24 -3.60
N SER A 91 0.61 10.02 -2.30
CA SER A 91 1.88 9.76 -1.62
C SER A 91 2.45 8.37 -1.94
N GLY A 92 1.60 7.35 -2.11
CA GLY A 92 2.01 5.99 -2.50
C GLY A 92 2.43 5.86 -3.97
N ALA A 93 1.93 6.74 -4.83
CA ALA A 93 2.17 6.65 -6.27
C ALA A 93 3.67 6.59 -6.63
N LYS A 94 4.49 7.44 -6.01
CA LYS A 94 5.93 7.50 -6.31
C LYS A 94 6.66 6.18 -6.01
N ALA A 95 6.27 5.51 -4.94
CA ALA A 95 6.89 4.26 -4.52
C ALA A 95 6.48 3.06 -5.40
N LEU A 96 5.28 3.10 -5.98
CA LEU A 96 4.65 1.96 -6.65
C LEU A 96 4.50 2.12 -8.17
N SER A 97 4.88 3.28 -8.76
CA SER A 97 4.69 3.55 -10.20
C SER A 97 5.78 2.98 -11.09
N GLY A 98 6.93 2.59 -10.54
CA GLY A 98 8.05 2.04 -11.30
C GLY A 98 7.67 0.76 -12.07
N LYS A 99 8.46 0.45 -13.12
CA LYS A 99 8.39 -0.84 -13.80
C LYS A 99 8.90 -1.94 -12.87
N GLN A 100 8.23 -3.07 -12.85
CA GLN A 100 8.64 -4.25 -12.06
C GLN A 100 8.91 -5.41 -13.05
N GLU A 101 10.11 -5.44 -13.61
CA GLU A 101 10.48 -6.37 -14.68
C GLU A 101 10.47 -7.83 -14.24
N GLY A 102 10.93 -8.10 -13.01
CA GLY A 102 10.91 -9.43 -12.42
C GLY A 102 9.51 -9.99 -12.24
N TYR A 103 8.52 -9.13 -12.09
CA TYR A 103 7.10 -9.50 -12.01
C TYR A 103 6.34 -9.35 -13.33
N GLY A 104 7.02 -8.95 -14.41
CA GLY A 104 6.38 -8.71 -15.72
C GLY A 104 5.43 -7.51 -15.73
N LEU A 105 5.52 -6.60 -14.74
CA LEU A 105 4.63 -5.47 -14.61
C LEU A 105 5.19 -4.23 -15.29
N GLN A 106 4.40 -3.66 -16.20
CA GLN A 106 4.72 -2.41 -16.87
C GLN A 106 4.65 -1.22 -15.89
N GLU A 107 5.27 -0.10 -16.29
CA GLU A 107 5.23 1.13 -15.53
C GLU A 107 3.78 1.53 -15.15
N GLY A 108 3.55 1.81 -13.89
CA GLY A 108 2.25 2.16 -13.34
C GLY A 108 1.27 0.99 -13.15
N ALA A 109 1.59 -0.24 -13.60
CA ALA A 109 0.69 -1.38 -13.43
C ALA A 109 0.50 -1.72 -11.95
N MET A 110 1.59 -1.86 -11.18
CA MET A 110 1.51 -2.15 -9.75
C MET A 110 0.74 -1.06 -8.99
N TRP A 111 0.93 0.20 -9.36
CA TRP A 111 0.16 1.31 -8.79
C TRP A 111 -1.35 1.16 -9.02
N LYS A 112 -1.77 0.85 -10.27
CA LYS A 112 -3.18 0.63 -10.60
C LYS A 112 -3.77 -0.52 -9.78
N TYR A 113 -3.08 -1.65 -9.70
CA TYR A 113 -3.49 -2.79 -8.87
C TYR A 113 -3.63 -2.42 -7.40
N SER A 114 -2.64 -1.70 -6.86
CA SER A 114 -2.65 -1.25 -5.47
C SER A 114 -3.84 -0.35 -5.14
N VAL A 115 -4.12 0.63 -6.01
CA VAL A 115 -5.27 1.53 -5.84
C VAL A 115 -6.60 0.76 -5.94
N SER A 116 -6.76 -0.08 -6.95
CA SER A 116 -7.98 -0.87 -7.12
C SER A 116 -8.23 -1.78 -5.92
N SER A 117 -7.19 -2.49 -5.47
CA SER A 117 -7.25 -3.36 -4.29
C SER A 117 -7.61 -2.57 -3.02
N ALA A 118 -7.03 -1.39 -2.82
CA ALA A 118 -7.32 -0.53 -1.67
C ALA A 118 -8.79 -0.07 -1.65
N LEU A 119 -9.31 0.40 -2.79
CA LEU A 119 -10.71 0.83 -2.90
C LEU A 119 -11.68 -0.33 -2.65
N ILE A 120 -11.41 -1.52 -3.21
CA ILE A 120 -12.24 -2.70 -2.99
C ILE A 120 -12.16 -3.17 -1.54
N ALA A 121 -10.97 -3.24 -0.94
CA ALA A 121 -10.79 -3.62 0.45
C ALA A 121 -11.56 -2.69 1.40
N LYS A 122 -11.54 -1.38 1.13
CA LYS A 122 -12.33 -0.41 1.90
C LYS A 122 -13.82 -0.67 1.75
N GLN A 123 -14.32 -0.94 0.54
CA GLN A 123 -15.75 -1.24 0.33
C GLN A 123 -16.17 -2.53 1.05
N ILE A 124 -15.33 -3.56 1.06
CA ILE A 124 -15.56 -4.78 1.84
C ILE A 124 -15.61 -4.43 3.34
N ALA A 125 -14.66 -3.63 3.84
CA ALA A 125 -14.61 -3.20 5.23
C ALA A 125 -15.86 -2.40 5.64
N VAL A 126 -16.37 -1.52 4.76
CA VAL A 126 -17.63 -0.80 4.97
C VAL A 126 -18.81 -1.76 5.08
N LYS A 127 -18.94 -2.70 4.14
CA LYS A 127 -20.04 -3.68 4.12
C LYS A 127 -20.02 -4.61 5.35
N LEU A 128 -18.84 -4.94 5.83
CA LEU A 128 -18.66 -5.78 7.02
C LEU A 128 -18.64 -4.98 8.33
N SER A 129 -18.87 -3.66 8.29
CA SER A 129 -18.84 -2.75 9.44
C SER A 129 -17.54 -2.86 10.26
N LEU A 130 -16.39 -3.03 9.59
CA LEU A 130 -15.09 -3.05 10.25
C LEU A 130 -14.70 -1.64 10.69
N GLU A 131 -14.10 -1.51 11.87
CA GLU A 131 -13.78 -0.21 12.47
C GLU A 131 -12.65 0.52 11.72
N ASN A 132 -11.59 -0.21 11.34
CA ASN A 132 -10.33 0.37 10.86
C ASN A 132 -10.26 0.49 9.33
N LYS A 133 -11.28 1.06 8.70
CA LYS A 133 -11.42 1.12 7.23
C LYS A 133 -10.26 1.81 6.55
N ASN A 134 -9.73 2.89 7.13
CA ASN A 134 -8.60 3.63 6.57
C ASN A 134 -7.28 2.87 6.70
N THR A 135 -7.07 2.15 7.81
CA THR A 135 -5.91 1.27 7.98
C THR A 135 -5.97 0.11 6.99
N ILE A 136 -7.16 -0.50 6.77
CA ILE A 136 -7.36 -1.55 5.77
C ILE A 136 -7.07 -1.03 4.37
N PHE A 137 -7.59 0.15 4.02
CA PHE A 137 -7.31 0.82 2.75
C PHE A 137 -5.80 1.02 2.53
N THR A 138 -5.13 1.59 3.52
CA THR A 138 -3.69 1.90 3.41
C THR A 138 -2.84 0.63 3.34
N ALA A 139 -3.18 -0.38 4.13
CA ALA A 139 -2.48 -1.66 4.08
C ALA A 139 -2.68 -2.36 2.72
N ALA A 140 -3.88 -2.33 2.16
CA ALA A 140 -4.16 -2.85 0.81
C ALA A 140 -3.41 -2.06 -0.28
N LEU A 141 -3.29 -0.74 -0.13
CA LEU A 141 -2.51 0.11 -1.04
C LEU A 141 -1.02 -0.25 -1.04
N LEU A 142 -0.48 -0.63 0.10
CA LEU A 142 0.95 -0.88 0.30
C LEU A 142 1.31 -2.37 0.41
N LYS A 143 0.36 -3.29 0.28
CA LYS A 143 0.57 -4.73 0.48
C LYS A 143 1.71 -5.31 -0.34
N ASP A 144 1.86 -4.81 -1.56
CA ASP A 144 2.86 -5.26 -2.54
C ASP A 144 4.18 -4.47 -2.51
N ILE A 145 4.40 -3.60 -1.52
CA ILE A 145 5.61 -2.77 -1.44
C ILE A 145 6.91 -3.61 -1.45
N GLY A 146 6.85 -4.83 -0.95
CA GLY A 146 7.98 -5.76 -0.99
C GLY A 146 8.44 -6.10 -2.41
N LYS A 147 7.54 -6.07 -3.40
CA LYS A 147 7.88 -6.30 -4.81
C LYS A 147 8.87 -5.28 -5.34
N THR A 148 8.82 -4.02 -4.87
CA THR A 148 9.74 -2.97 -5.31
C THR A 148 11.20 -3.26 -4.96
N VAL A 149 11.44 -4.02 -3.89
CA VAL A 149 12.78 -4.43 -3.47
C VAL A 149 13.16 -5.78 -4.07
N LEU A 150 12.19 -6.71 -4.16
CA LEU A 150 12.46 -8.05 -4.70
C LEU A 150 12.60 -8.07 -6.21
N ASP A 151 12.13 -7.06 -6.92
CA ASP A 151 12.05 -7.05 -8.39
C ASP A 151 13.35 -7.51 -9.08
N ARG A 152 14.49 -6.95 -8.71
CA ARG A 152 15.79 -7.32 -9.24
C ARG A 152 16.13 -8.79 -8.94
N PHE A 153 15.89 -9.25 -7.72
CA PHE A 153 16.21 -10.62 -7.29
C PHE A 153 15.31 -11.65 -7.98
N VAL A 154 14.04 -11.28 -8.20
CA VAL A 154 13.09 -12.09 -8.96
C VAL A 154 13.52 -12.16 -10.43
N GLN A 155 13.94 -11.03 -11.03
CA GLN A 155 14.46 -10.97 -12.40
C GLN A 155 15.69 -11.87 -12.57
N ASP A 156 16.68 -11.77 -11.68
CA ASP A 156 17.89 -12.59 -11.69
C ASP A 156 17.63 -14.09 -11.47
N SER A 157 16.49 -14.43 -10.87
CA SER A 157 16.11 -15.80 -10.52
C SER A 157 14.90 -16.29 -11.30
N PHE A 158 14.46 -15.57 -12.33
CA PHE A 158 13.16 -15.75 -13.00
C PHE A 158 12.97 -17.19 -13.53
N GLU A 159 13.98 -17.77 -14.18
CA GLU A 159 13.91 -19.15 -14.69
C GLU A 159 13.66 -20.17 -13.60
N LYS A 160 14.34 -20.03 -12.46
CA LYS A 160 14.19 -20.95 -11.31
C LYS A 160 12.81 -20.81 -10.65
N ILE A 161 12.31 -19.57 -10.52
CA ILE A 161 10.99 -19.28 -9.98
C ILE A 161 9.93 -19.83 -10.91
N SER A 162 10.03 -19.56 -12.22
CA SER A 162 9.09 -20.04 -13.23
C SER A 162 9.03 -21.56 -13.29
N ALA A 163 10.17 -22.25 -13.20
CA ALA A 163 10.20 -23.72 -13.17
C ALA A 163 9.44 -24.28 -11.95
N LEU A 164 9.54 -23.64 -10.78
CA LEU A 164 8.77 -24.08 -9.61
C LEU A 164 7.27 -23.84 -9.78
N VAL A 165 6.89 -22.74 -10.40
CA VAL A 165 5.48 -22.42 -10.64
C VAL A 165 4.87 -23.36 -11.68
N VAL A 166 5.54 -23.54 -12.82
CA VAL A 166 5.00 -24.31 -13.96
C VAL A 166 5.11 -25.82 -13.72
N ASP A 167 6.30 -26.30 -13.31
CA ASP A 167 6.58 -27.74 -13.24
C ASP A 167 6.16 -28.38 -11.91
N ARG A 168 6.08 -27.59 -10.83
CA ARG A 168 5.84 -28.09 -9.49
C ARG A 168 4.63 -27.49 -8.79
N ASN A 169 3.83 -26.68 -9.49
CA ASN A 169 2.59 -26.08 -9.02
C ASN A 169 2.74 -25.27 -7.70
N TYR A 170 3.89 -24.62 -7.51
CA TYR A 170 4.08 -23.64 -6.45
C TYR A 170 3.33 -22.36 -6.80
N SER A 171 2.76 -21.67 -5.82
CA SER A 171 2.39 -20.27 -6.02
C SER A 171 3.65 -19.44 -6.26
N PHE A 172 3.53 -18.31 -6.96
CA PHE A 172 4.67 -17.43 -7.22
C PHE A 172 5.36 -17.00 -5.92
N ARG A 173 4.57 -16.67 -4.88
CA ARG A 173 5.04 -16.32 -3.54
C ARG A 173 5.86 -17.44 -2.88
N GLU A 174 5.39 -18.69 -2.95
CA GLU A 174 6.15 -19.84 -2.41
C GLU A 174 7.45 -20.07 -3.16
N ALA A 175 7.46 -19.84 -4.48
CA ALA A 175 8.66 -19.92 -5.29
C ALA A 175 9.65 -18.81 -4.94
N GLU A 176 9.20 -17.55 -4.74
CA GLU A 176 10.03 -16.46 -4.20
C GLU A 176 10.72 -16.88 -2.91
N LYS A 177 9.92 -17.33 -1.93
CA LYS A 177 10.44 -17.74 -0.64
C LYS A 177 11.46 -18.86 -0.74
N LYS A 178 11.24 -19.83 -1.60
CA LYS A 178 12.12 -20.97 -1.78
C LYS A 178 13.44 -20.61 -2.46
N ILE A 179 13.42 -19.71 -3.43
CA ILE A 179 14.59 -19.36 -4.24
C ILE A 179 15.37 -18.18 -3.61
N ILE A 180 14.68 -17.17 -3.11
CA ILE A 180 15.29 -15.93 -2.60
C ILE A 180 15.47 -16.00 -1.06
N GLY A 181 14.63 -16.79 -0.38
CA GLY A 181 14.63 -16.95 1.09
C GLY A 181 13.56 -16.10 1.79
N VAL A 182 12.91 -15.18 1.08
CA VAL A 182 11.83 -14.34 1.58
C VAL A 182 10.83 -14.09 0.45
N ASP A 183 9.54 -13.96 0.76
CA ASP A 183 8.53 -13.55 -0.20
C ASP A 183 8.21 -12.05 -0.08
N HIS A 184 7.54 -11.48 -1.10
CA HIS A 184 7.21 -10.05 -1.13
C HIS A 184 6.28 -9.60 0.01
N ALA A 185 5.41 -10.47 0.52
CA ALA A 185 4.51 -10.13 1.61
C ALA A 185 5.26 -10.05 2.96
N GLU A 186 6.13 -11.02 3.23
CA GLU A 186 7.02 -10.98 4.40
C GLU A 186 7.93 -9.76 4.37
N LEU A 187 8.53 -9.48 3.21
CA LEU A 187 9.41 -8.33 3.02
C LEU A 187 8.64 -7.01 3.17
N GLY A 188 7.43 -6.94 2.62
CA GLY A 188 6.51 -5.80 2.81
C GLY A 188 6.22 -5.54 4.28
N GLY A 189 5.96 -6.58 5.07
CA GLY A 189 5.79 -6.49 6.52
C GLY A 189 7.05 -5.99 7.23
N MET A 190 8.25 -6.39 6.81
CA MET A 190 9.52 -5.89 7.35
C MET A 190 9.72 -4.41 7.03
N ILE A 191 9.44 -3.98 5.80
CA ILE A 191 9.49 -2.59 5.37
C ILE A 191 8.52 -1.74 6.19
N ALA A 192 7.27 -2.18 6.33
CA ALA A 192 6.25 -1.51 7.11
C ALA A 192 6.68 -1.31 8.58
N LYS A 193 7.35 -2.30 9.18
CA LYS A 193 7.92 -2.21 10.52
C LYS A 193 9.06 -1.19 10.61
N ILE A 194 9.95 -1.14 9.61
CA ILE A 194 11.04 -0.15 9.55
C ILE A 194 10.45 1.26 9.42
N TRP A 195 9.36 1.42 8.67
CA TRP A 195 8.64 2.68 8.53
C TRP A 195 7.76 3.03 9.73
N LYS A 196 7.83 2.24 10.82
CA LYS A 196 7.10 2.43 12.09
C LYS A 196 5.58 2.43 11.94
N PHE A 197 5.06 1.69 10.97
CA PHE A 197 3.62 1.47 10.88
C PHE A 197 3.08 0.69 12.09
N SER A 198 1.79 0.85 12.37
CA SER A 198 1.15 0.13 13.47
C SER A 198 1.30 -1.39 13.34
N PRO A 199 1.37 -2.15 14.45
CA PRO A 199 1.45 -3.61 14.41
C PRO A 199 0.31 -4.25 13.59
N ARG A 200 -0.88 -3.64 13.62
CA ARG A 200 -2.04 -4.04 12.82
C ARG A 200 -1.74 -3.94 11.33
N MET A 201 -1.24 -2.80 10.87
CA MET A 201 -0.92 -2.57 9.47
C MET A 201 0.21 -3.48 8.99
N VAL A 202 1.26 -3.67 9.80
CA VAL A 202 2.34 -4.63 9.53
C VAL A 202 1.79 -6.04 9.34
N ASN A 203 0.86 -6.44 10.21
CA ASN A 203 0.23 -7.77 10.17
C ASN A 203 -0.61 -7.96 8.89
N ILE A 204 -1.42 -6.96 8.51
CA ILE A 204 -2.22 -7.04 7.27
C ILE A 204 -1.31 -7.15 6.05
N ILE A 205 -0.29 -6.28 5.93
CA ILE A 205 0.65 -6.31 4.80
C ILE A 205 1.36 -7.66 4.72
N ARG A 206 1.85 -8.18 5.85
CA ARG A 206 2.60 -9.42 5.90
C ARG A 206 1.78 -10.66 5.52
N HIS A 207 0.49 -10.66 5.83
CA HIS A 207 -0.36 -11.84 5.71
C HIS A 207 -1.47 -11.70 4.65
N HIS A 208 -1.38 -10.71 3.75
CA HIS A 208 -2.43 -10.43 2.77
C HIS A 208 -2.75 -11.59 1.80
N HIS A 209 -1.89 -12.59 1.70
CA HIS A 209 -2.15 -13.81 0.93
C HIS A 209 -2.82 -14.94 1.72
N LEU A 210 -3.13 -14.75 3.01
CA LEU A 210 -3.73 -15.77 3.90
C LEU A 210 -3.01 -17.12 3.91
N ALA A 211 -1.70 -17.12 3.66
CA ALA A 211 -0.90 -18.35 3.66
C ALA A 211 -0.77 -18.99 5.06
N ASP A 212 -0.97 -18.21 6.11
CA ASP A 212 -1.05 -18.69 7.47
C ASP A 212 -2.53 -18.92 7.84
N VAL A 213 -2.89 -20.20 8.03
CA VAL A 213 -4.25 -20.63 8.37
C VAL A 213 -4.76 -19.96 9.64
N SER A 214 -3.88 -19.61 10.59
CA SER A 214 -4.26 -18.90 11.82
C SER A 214 -4.83 -17.50 11.54
N MET A 215 -4.47 -16.90 10.40
CA MET A 215 -4.91 -15.56 9.99
C MET A 215 -6.28 -15.52 9.30
N ILE A 216 -6.85 -16.66 8.91
CA ILE A 216 -8.15 -16.74 8.20
C ILE A 216 -9.29 -16.09 8.99
N LYS A 217 -9.22 -16.14 10.32
CA LYS A 217 -10.22 -15.52 11.21
C LYS A 217 -10.09 -14.00 11.31
N ASN A 218 -8.97 -13.43 10.85
CA ASN A 218 -8.77 -11.98 10.86
C ASN A 218 -9.52 -11.35 9.68
N LYS A 219 -10.64 -10.69 9.97
CA LYS A 219 -11.51 -10.08 8.96
C LYS A 219 -10.83 -8.98 8.15
N GLU A 220 -9.87 -8.26 8.73
CA GLU A 220 -9.13 -7.18 8.06
C GLU A 220 -8.19 -7.77 7.00
N ILE A 221 -7.44 -8.82 7.35
CA ILE A 221 -6.58 -9.54 6.42
C ILE A 221 -7.42 -10.20 5.32
N ALA A 222 -8.54 -10.84 5.70
CA ALA A 222 -9.44 -11.46 4.74
C ALA A 222 -10.03 -10.45 3.74
N ALA A 223 -10.38 -9.24 4.19
CA ALA A 223 -10.86 -8.18 3.32
C ALA A 223 -9.81 -7.77 2.28
N VAL A 224 -8.54 -7.64 2.68
CA VAL A 224 -7.44 -7.31 1.77
C VAL A 224 -7.14 -8.47 0.81
N TYR A 225 -7.14 -9.70 1.29
CA TYR A 225 -6.98 -10.89 0.47
C TYR A 225 -8.05 -11.00 -0.63
N LEU A 226 -9.34 -10.83 -0.25
CA LEU A 226 -10.44 -10.87 -1.21
C LEU A 226 -10.31 -9.74 -2.24
N ALA A 227 -9.94 -8.54 -1.82
CA ALA A 227 -9.71 -7.42 -2.73
C ALA A 227 -8.58 -7.71 -3.71
N ASP A 228 -7.52 -8.36 -3.27
CA ASP A 228 -6.40 -8.79 -4.11
C ASP A 228 -6.84 -9.81 -5.15
N CYS A 229 -7.58 -10.84 -4.74
CA CYS A 229 -8.13 -11.85 -5.66
C CYS A 229 -9.09 -11.27 -6.72
N ILE A 230 -9.84 -10.21 -6.39
CA ILE A 230 -10.76 -9.55 -7.34
C ILE A 230 -9.98 -8.73 -8.38
N CYS A 231 -8.80 -8.20 -8.02
CA CYS A 231 -7.99 -7.36 -8.90
C CYS A 231 -7.08 -8.16 -9.84
N MET A 232 -6.75 -9.40 -9.50
CA MET A 232 -5.96 -10.31 -10.34
C MET A 232 -6.78 -10.86 -11.48
#